data_670f7d384060f2fcf1fe800395ef6177
#
_entry.id   670f7d384060f2fcf1fe800395ef6177
#
_cell.length_a   1.000
_cell.length_b   1.000
_cell.length_c   1.000
_cell.angle_alpha   90.00
_cell.angle_beta   90.00
_cell.angle_gamma   90.00
#
_symmetry.space_group_name_H-M   'P 1'
#
loop_
_entity.id
_entity.type
_entity.pdbx_description
1 polymer ?
#
loop_
_entity_poly.entity_id
_entity_poly.type
_entity_poly.pdbx_seq_one_letter_code
_entity_poly.pdbx_strand_id
1 'polypeptide(L)'
;MIIEQLALWGDEATQEHPATFTTYLADPMPEHEDVRRPAAIICGGGSFTHVGVHEKEPVALAFLQAGYQAFTLDYVTSSTGDVSYPNPEADLARMVATVRANAADWRVDPARVVVAGFSAGGFVCASLATSWRGNTLPKLVGAPSESIRPDAVVLGYAALDYAYLCR
;
A
#
# COMPACT_ATOMS: atom_id res chain seq x y z
N MET A 1 -16.41 12.55 2.42
CA MET A 1 -15.22 11.78 1.99
C MET A 1 -13.99 12.65 2.13
N ILE A 2 -12.92 12.13 2.74
CA ILE A 2 -11.65 12.84 2.93
C ILE A 2 -10.64 12.24 1.96
N ILE A 3 -10.01 13.09 1.13
CA ILE A 3 -8.94 12.71 0.21
C ILE A 3 -7.74 13.61 0.50
N GLU A 4 -6.63 13.01 0.90
CA GLU A 4 -5.39 13.72 1.24
C GLU A 4 -4.20 12.94 0.69
N GLN A 5 -3.23 13.65 0.11
CA GLN A 5 -1.94 13.07 -0.27
C GLN A 5 -0.89 13.42 0.78
N LEU A 6 -0.19 12.41 1.24
CA LEU A 6 0.75 12.51 2.36
C LEU A 6 2.09 11.84 2.00
N ALA A 7 3.18 12.34 2.57
CA ALA A 7 4.47 11.67 2.52
C ALA A 7 4.46 10.43 3.43
N LEU A 8 5.01 9.32 2.94
CA LEU A 8 4.97 8.05 3.67
C LEU A 8 6.00 7.98 4.80
N TRP A 9 7.17 8.57 4.62
CA TRP A 9 8.31 8.44 5.52
C TRP A 9 8.56 9.65 6.42
N GLY A 10 7.71 10.66 6.37
CA GLY A 10 7.83 11.88 7.17
C GLY A 10 6.99 13.01 6.58
N ASP A 11 7.21 14.21 7.08
CA ASP A 11 6.43 15.38 6.68
C ASP A 11 6.61 15.77 5.21
N GLU A 12 7.76 15.40 4.61
CA GLU A 12 8.06 15.66 3.21
C GLU A 12 8.72 14.43 2.56
N ALA A 13 8.36 14.14 1.30
CA ALA A 13 9.06 13.18 0.49
C ALA A 13 10.49 13.67 0.20
N THR A 14 11.48 12.81 0.42
CA THR A 14 12.90 13.11 0.19
C THR A 14 13.44 12.28 -0.98
N GLN A 15 14.66 12.58 -1.43
CA GLN A 15 15.32 11.75 -2.45
C GLN A 15 15.59 10.31 -1.98
N GLU A 16 15.76 10.11 -0.66
CA GLU A 16 15.96 8.78 -0.09
C GLU A 16 14.65 8.02 0.09
N HIS A 17 13.55 8.75 0.37
CA HIS A 17 12.23 8.20 0.62
C HIS A 17 11.15 9.01 -0.11
N PRO A 18 11.05 8.85 -1.45
CA PRO A 18 10.14 9.65 -2.27
C PRO A 18 8.68 9.19 -2.22
N ALA A 19 8.38 8.06 -1.57
CA ALA A 19 7.07 7.45 -1.57
C ALA A 19 6.02 8.34 -0.90
N THR A 20 4.86 8.45 -1.57
CA THR A 20 3.67 9.13 -1.07
C THR A 20 2.46 8.20 -1.10
N PHE A 21 1.41 8.55 -0.40
CA PHE A 21 0.14 7.84 -0.49
C PHE A 21 -1.03 8.82 -0.48
N THR A 22 -2.17 8.38 -1.04
CA THR A 22 -3.40 9.16 -1.00
C THR A 22 -4.46 8.37 -0.24
N THR A 23 -5.12 9.03 0.71
CA THR A 23 -6.24 8.47 1.46
C THR A 23 -7.55 8.67 0.72
N TYR A 24 -8.46 7.71 0.80
CA TYR A 24 -9.85 7.79 0.37
C TYR A 24 -10.71 7.27 1.52
N LEU A 25 -11.10 8.20 2.41
CA LEU A 25 -11.80 7.86 3.64
C LEU A 25 -13.27 8.25 3.55
N ALA A 26 -14.16 7.28 3.73
CA ALA A 26 -15.57 7.55 3.87
C ALA A 26 -15.86 8.32 5.15
N ASP A 27 -16.80 9.26 5.08
CA ASP A 27 -17.29 9.96 6.27
C ASP A 27 -17.94 8.97 7.25
N PRO A 28 -17.91 9.24 8.56
CA PRO A 28 -18.67 8.48 9.52
C PRO A 28 -20.17 8.59 9.22
N MET A 29 -20.90 7.53 9.42
CA MET A 29 -22.36 7.60 9.46
C MET A 29 -22.79 8.05 10.86
N PRO A 30 -23.59 9.11 11.02
CA PRO A 30 -23.94 9.65 12.33
C PRO A 30 -24.53 8.63 13.32
N GLU A 31 -25.22 7.61 12.77
CA GLU A 31 -25.87 6.54 13.55
C GLU A 31 -24.94 5.34 13.81
N HIS A 32 -23.72 5.33 13.23
CA HIS A 32 -22.77 4.23 13.25
C HIS A 32 -21.31 4.73 13.34
N GLU A 33 -21.05 5.65 14.24
CA GLU A 33 -19.72 6.25 14.42
C GLU A 33 -18.64 5.22 14.82
N ASP A 34 -19.05 4.14 15.49
CA ASP A 34 -18.15 3.08 15.95
C ASP A 34 -17.76 2.06 14.85
N VAL A 35 -18.38 2.14 13.68
CA VAL A 35 -18.09 1.17 12.60
C VAL A 35 -16.67 1.37 12.09
N ARG A 36 -15.87 0.31 12.22
CA ARG A 36 -14.53 0.18 11.63
C ARG A 36 -14.63 -0.58 10.32
N ARG A 37 -14.01 -0.03 9.28
CA ARG A 37 -14.01 -0.61 7.94
C ARG A 37 -12.72 -1.37 7.68
N PRO A 38 -12.70 -2.43 6.87
CA PRO A 38 -11.45 -2.97 6.38
C PRO A 38 -10.70 -1.89 5.57
N ALA A 39 -9.38 -2.01 5.49
CA ALA A 39 -8.54 -1.16 4.66
C ALA A 39 -8.11 -1.89 3.39
N ALA A 40 -8.03 -1.17 2.27
CA ALA A 40 -7.41 -1.62 1.04
C ALA A 40 -6.27 -0.67 0.63
N ILE A 41 -5.05 -1.19 0.51
CA ILE A 41 -3.88 -0.45 0.00
C ILE A 41 -3.65 -0.89 -1.44
N ILE A 42 -3.73 0.07 -2.38
CA ILE A 42 -3.66 -0.18 -3.82
C ILE A 42 -2.27 0.18 -4.35
N CYS A 43 -1.60 -0.78 -5.00
CA CYS A 43 -0.31 -0.62 -5.66
C CYS A 43 -0.50 -0.77 -7.17
N GLY A 44 -0.52 0.32 -7.91
CA GLY A 44 -0.61 0.31 -9.37
C GLY A 44 0.64 -0.29 -10.02
N GLY A 45 0.52 -0.77 -11.26
CA GLY A 45 1.63 -1.20 -12.10
C GLY A 45 2.33 -0.01 -12.78
N GLY A 46 3.23 -0.31 -13.69
CA GLY A 46 4.00 0.69 -14.46
C GLY A 46 5.46 0.28 -14.64
N SER A 47 5.75 -1.02 -14.61
CA SER A 47 7.08 -1.61 -14.86
C SER A 47 8.19 -1.01 -13.97
N PHE A 48 7.85 -0.60 -12.76
CA PHE A 48 8.74 0.13 -11.83
C PHE A 48 9.28 1.46 -12.36
N THR A 49 8.78 1.99 -13.47
CA THR A 49 9.16 3.30 -13.99
C THR A 49 8.27 4.42 -13.48
N HIS A 50 7.02 4.12 -13.24
CA HIS A 50 6.00 5.01 -12.67
C HIS A 50 4.91 4.17 -12.01
N VAL A 51 3.97 4.80 -11.31
CA VAL A 51 2.75 4.13 -10.84
C VAL A 51 1.56 4.56 -11.72
N GLY A 52 0.92 3.58 -12.38
CA GLY A 52 -0.14 3.81 -13.37
C GLY A 52 -1.41 4.41 -12.74
N VAL A 53 -1.89 5.52 -13.29
CA VAL A 53 -3.03 6.28 -12.73
C VAL A 53 -4.35 5.54 -12.79
N HIS A 54 -4.56 4.67 -13.79
CA HIS A 54 -5.82 3.91 -13.94
C HIS A 54 -5.95 2.74 -12.96
N GLU A 55 -4.87 2.36 -12.33
CA GLU A 55 -4.84 1.32 -11.29
C GLU A 55 -4.75 1.93 -9.86
N LYS A 56 -4.94 3.23 -9.73
CA LYS A 56 -4.93 3.98 -8.46
C LYS A 56 -6.34 4.39 -8.06
N GLU A 57 -6.72 5.63 -8.31
CA GLU A 57 -8.00 6.20 -7.89
C GLU A 57 -9.22 5.39 -8.33
N PRO A 58 -9.36 4.92 -9.60
CA PRO A 58 -10.52 4.13 -9.98
C PRO A 58 -10.68 2.85 -9.17
N VAL A 59 -9.56 2.20 -8.83
CA VAL A 59 -9.56 0.99 -7.99
C VAL A 59 -9.87 1.34 -6.53
N ALA A 60 -9.29 2.43 -6.01
CA ALA A 60 -9.57 2.91 -4.65
C ALA A 60 -11.06 3.22 -4.47
N LEU A 61 -11.69 3.87 -5.45
CA LEU A 61 -13.12 4.18 -5.43
C LEU A 61 -13.99 2.91 -5.46
N ALA A 62 -13.58 1.87 -6.21
CA ALA A 62 -14.27 0.59 -6.21
C ALA A 62 -14.22 -0.10 -4.84
N PHE A 63 -13.06 -0.11 -4.18
CA PHE A 63 -12.93 -0.61 -2.81
C PHE A 63 -13.74 0.22 -1.81
N LEU A 64 -13.73 1.55 -1.95
CA LEU A 64 -14.51 2.45 -1.10
C LEU A 64 -16.01 2.14 -1.22
N GLN A 65 -16.52 1.94 -2.45
CA GLN A 65 -17.90 1.54 -2.72
C GLN A 65 -18.23 0.18 -2.11
N ALA A 66 -17.26 -0.73 -2.07
CA ALA A 66 -17.39 -2.04 -1.43
C ALA A 66 -17.31 -1.99 0.12
N GLY A 67 -17.18 -0.80 0.71
CA GLY A 67 -17.20 -0.59 2.15
C GLY A 67 -15.84 -0.57 2.84
N TYR A 68 -14.75 -0.46 2.09
CA TYR A 68 -13.40 -0.29 2.62
C TYR A 68 -13.07 1.19 2.88
N GLN A 69 -12.11 1.47 3.73
CA GLN A 69 -11.25 2.65 3.62
C GLN A 69 -10.16 2.32 2.60
N ALA A 70 -9.91 3.18 1.64
CA ALA A 70 -8.97 2.89 0.56
C ALA A 70 -7.78 3.86 0.56
N PHE A 71 -6.65 3.36 0.10
CA PHE A 71 -5.39 4.07 0.05
C PHE A 71 -4.68 3.72 -1.25
N THR A 72 -4.15 4.70 -1.98
CA THR A 72 -3.25 4.42 -3.09
C THR A 72 -1.83 4.72 -2.68
N LEU A 73 -0.89 3.82 -3.00
CA LEU A 73 0.52 3.97 -2.70
C LEU A 73 1.30 4.31 -3.98
N ASP A 74 1.98 5.44 -3.97
CA ASP A 74 3.01 5.80 -4.93
C ASP A 74 4.36 5.36 -4.36
N TYR A 75 4.66 4.06 -4.48
CA TYR A 75 5.93 3.48 -4.05
C TYR A 75 7.08 3.97 -4.94
N VAL A 76 8.32 3.84 -4.47
CA VAL A 76 9.51 4.26 -5.22
C VAL A 76 9.58 3.59 -6.59
N THR A 77 9.85 4.40 -7.61
CA THR A 77 10.01 3.97 -9.01
C THR A 77 11.33 4.50 -9.56
N SER A 78 11.80 4.00 -10.69
CA SER A 78 13.08 4.45 -11.28
C SER A 78 13.07 5.91 -11.69
N SER A 79 11.90 6.53 -11.82
CA SER A 79 11.79 7.98 -12.05
C SER A 79 11.92 8.80 -10.75
N THR A 80 11.79 8.17 -9.58
CA THR A 80 11.81 8.85 -8.29
C THR A 80 12.97 8.44 -7.39
N GLY A 81 13.52 7.23 -7.56
CA GLY A 81 14.61 6.73 -6.72
C GLY A 81 15.09 5.33 -7.08
N ASP A 82 15.67 4.65 -6.10
CA ASP A 82 16.21 3.29 -6.26
C ASP A 82 15.11 2.25 -6.09
N VAL A 83 14.86 1.48 -7.15
CA VAL A 83 13.87 0.38 -7.20
C VAL A 83 14.45 -0.98 -6.81
N SER A 84 15.71 -1.03 -6.37
CA SER A 84 16.32 -2.28 -5.91
C SER A 84 15.54 -2.83 -4.71
N TYR A 85 15.39 -4.15 -4.66
CA TYR A 85 14.88 -4.81 -3.46
C TYR A 85 15.75 -4.43 -2.24
N PRO A 86 15.17 -4.04 -1.10
CA PRO A 86 13.74 -4.15 -0.76
C PRO A 86 12.98 -2.81 -0.79
N ASN A 87 13.40 -1.78 -1.53
CA ASN A 87 12.87 -0.44 -1.41
C ASN A 87 11.35 -0.33 -1.72
N PRO A 88 10.80 -0.82 -2.85
CA PRO A 88 9.37 -0.77 -3.08
C PRO A 88 8.56 -1.58 -2.04
N GLU A 89 9.11 -2.72 -1.60
CA GLU A 89 8.48 -3.55 -0.58
C GLU A 89 8.52 -2.90 0.81
N ALA A 90 9.58 -2.14 1.11
CA ALA A 90 9.68 -1.36 2.35
C ALA A 90 8.63 -0.24 2.39
N ASP A 91 8.38 0.43 1.25
CA ASP A 91 7.31 1.42 1.14
C ASP A 91 5.94 0.77 1.43
N LEU A 92 5.64 -0.38 0.82
CA LEU A 92 4.37 -1.07 1.10
C LEU A 92 4.29 -1.56 2.55
N ALA A 93 5.37 -2.10 3.11
CA ALA A 93 5.43 -2.53 4.50
C ALA A 93 5.19 -1.34 5.46
N ARG A 94 5.83 -0.20 5.16
CA ARG A 94 5.61 1.06 5.91
C ARG A 94 4.16 1.51 5.81
N MET A 95 3.55 1.43 4.62
CA MET A 95 2.15 1.81 4.42
C MET A 95 1.20 0.92 5.24
N VAL A 96 1.42 -0.40 5.27
CA VAL A 96 0.62 -1.32 6.11
C VAL A 96 0.73 -0.94 7.59
N ALA A 97 1.96 -0.67 8.08
CA ALA A 97 2.18 -0.23 9.46
C ALA A 97 1.51 1.12 9.74
N THR A 98 1.58 2.07 8.80
CA THR A 98 0.97 3.41 8.91
C THR A 98 -0.55 3.31 9.00
N VAL A 99 -1.20 2.47 8.17
CA VAL A 99 -2.65 2.24 8.24
C VAL A 99 -3.05 1.68 9.59
N ARG A 100 -2.29 0.72 10.15
CA ARG A 100 -2.56 0.16 11.48
C ARG A 100 -2.36 1.17 12.60
N ALA A 101 -1.29 1.97 12.52
CA ALA A 101 -1.00 3.00 13.53
C ALA A 101 -2.09 4.08 13.58
N ASN A 102 -2.69 4.43 12.43
CA ASN A 102 -3.75 5.43 12.33
C ASN A 102 -5.16 4.83 12.30
N ALA A 103 -5.32 3.55 12.69
CA ALA A 103 -6.59 2.83 12.55
C ALA A 103 -7.76 3.51 13.27
N ALA A 104 -7.50 4.16 14.41
CA ALA A 104 -8.52 4.89 15.17
C ALA A 104 -9.03 6.11 14.39
N ASP A 105 -8.11 6.96 13.92
CA ASP A 105 -8.44 8.22 13.26
C ASP A 105 -9.04 7.99 11.87
N TRP A 106 -8.58 6.96 11.16
CA TRP A 106 -9.08 6.59 9.84
C TRP A 106 -10.26 5.61 9.88
N ARG A 107 -10.73 5.26 11.06
CA ARG A 107 -11.83 4.31 11.27
C ARG A 107 -11.61 2.98 10.52
N VAL A 108 -10.39 2.49 10.57
CA VAL A 108 -9.97 1.21 10.01
C VAL A 108 -10.04 0.12 11.08
N ASP A 109 -10.41 -1.09 10.69
CA ASP A 109 -10.20 -2.29 11.49
C ASP A 109 -8.74 -2.77 11.25
N PRO A 110 -7.85 -2.65 12.24
CA PRO A 110 -6.43 -3.00 12.06
C PRO A 110 -6.17 -4.49 11.81
N ALA A 111 -7.16 -5.35 12.03
CA ALA A 111 -7.09 -6.79 11.73
C ALA A 111 -7.57 -7.13 10.31
N ARG A 112 -7.94 -6.13 9.49
CA ARG A 112 -8.45 -6.34 8.14
C ARG A 112 -7.80 -5.37 7.14
N VAL A 113 -6.49 -5.51 6.94
CA VAL A 113 -5.70 -4.70 5.99
C VAL A 113 -5.36 -5.57 4.77
N VAL A 114 -5.96 -5.22 3.63
CA VAL A 114 -5.75 -5.89 2.34
C VAL A 114 -4.76 -5.08 1.51
N VAL A 115 -3.84 -5.74 0.83
CA VAL A 115 -3.02 -5.14 -0.22
C VAL A 115 -3.48 -5.63 -1.58
N ALA A 116 -3.69 -4.72 -2.53
CA ALA A 116 -4.14 -5.03 -3.89
C ALA A 116 -3.14 -4.47 -4.89
N GLY A 117 -2.54 -5.32 -5.70
CA GLY A 117 -1.50 -4.90 -6.63
C GLY A 117 -1.69 -5.41 -8.04
N PHE A 118 -1.27 -4.59 -9.01
CA PHE A 118 -1.41 -4.86 -10.44
C PHE A 118 -0.03 -4.85 -11.12
N SER A 119 0.23 -5.82 -12.02
CA SER A 119 1.50 -5.90 -12.75
C SER A 119 2.72 -5.80 -11.82
N ALA A 120 3.57 -4.78 -11.93
CA ALA A 120 4.69 -4.51 -11.04
C ALA A 120 4.24 -4.27 -9.59
N GLY A 121 3.15 -3.55 -9.36
CA GLY A 121 2.56 -3.38 -8.01
C GLY A 121 2.06 -4.71 -7.43
N GLY A 122 1.59 -5.63 -8.30
CA GLY A 122 1.26 -7.01 -7.90
C GLY A 122 2.48 -7.79 -7.42
N PHE A 123 3.64 -7.59 -8.05
CA PHE A 123 4.90 -8.15 -7.57
C PHE A 123 5.26 -7.63 -6.18
N VAL A 124 5.18 -6.32 -5.97
CA VAL A 124 5.47 -5.70 -4.65
C VAL A 124 4.55 -6.29 -3.56
N CYS A 125 3.24 -6.43 -3.85
CA CYS A 125 2.29 -7.03 -2.93
C CYS A 125 2.61 -8.51 -2.61
N ALA A 126 2.93 -9.31 -3.63
CA ALA A 126 3.29 -10.72 -3.47
C ALA A 126 4.61 -10.88 -2.70
N SER A 127 5.60 -10.04 -3.00
CA SER A 127 6.89 -10.01 -2.33
C SER A 127 6.72 -9.71 -0.83
N LEU A 128 5.97 -8.68 -0.45
CA LEU A 128 5.67 -8.39 0.95
C LEU A 128 4.94 -9.57 1.62
N ALA A 129 3.91 -10.13 0.96
CA ALA A 129 3.11 -11.22 1.53
C ALA A 129 3.93 -12.47 1.86
N THR A 130 5.03 -12.71 1.15
CA THR A 130 5.91 -13.85 1.36
C THR A 130 7.13 -13.56 2.24
N SER A 131 7.50 -12.27 2.42
CA SER A 131 8.74 -11.87 3.10
C SER A 131 8.55 -11.10 4.42
N TRP A 132 7.33 -10.75 4.81
CA TRP A 132 7.05 -9.94 6.01
C TRP A 132 7.58 -10.53 7.32
N ARG A 133 7.72 -11.87 7.40
CA ARG A 133 8.29 -12.58 8.56
C ARG A 133 9.81 -12.51 8.65
N GLY A 134 10.48 -12.08 7.57
CA GLY A 134 11.94 -11.90 7.54
C GLY A 134 12.39 -10.76 8.44
N ASN A 135 13.70 -10.62 8.59
CA ASN A 135 14.29 -9.58 9.42
C ASN A 135 14.51 -8.25 8.67
N THR A 136 14.52 -8.27 7.35
CA THR A 136 14.89 -7.11 6.52
C THR A 136 13.84 -6.01 6.58
N LEU A 137 12.60 -6.30 6.17
CA LEU A 137 11.54 -5.30 6.11
C LEU A 137 11.17 -4.73 7.49
N PRO A 138 10.98 -5.54 8.56
CA PRO A 138 10.69 -5.00 9.89
C PRO A 138 11.77 -4.05 10.39
N LYS A 139 13.04 -4.38 10.14
CA LYS A 139 14.17 -3.54 10.56
C LYS A 139 14.23 -2.22 9.79
N LEU A 140 14.00 -2.24 8.48
CA LEU A 140 13.98 -1.03 7.63
C LEU A 140 12.82 -0.10 8.00
N VAL A 141 11.64 -0.67 8.21
CA VAL A 141 10.44 0.09 8.55
C VAL A 141 10.44 0.56 10.01
N GLY A 142 11.25 -0.05 10.87
CA GLY A 142 11.26 0.23 12.30
C GLY A 142 9.97 -0.24 13.01
N ALA A 143 9.35 -1.32 12.52
CA ALA A 143 8.09 -1.84 13.05
C ALA A 143 8.14 -3.37 13.20
N PRO A 144 7.40 -3.94 14.16
CA PRO A 144 7.32 -5.39 14.31
C PRO A 144 6.75 -6.08 13.05
N SER A 145 7.18 -7.32 12.77
CA SER A 145 6.72 -8.10 11.60
C SER A 145 5.19 -8.17 11.49
N GLU A 146 4.51 -8.38 12.60
CA GLU A 146 3.03 -8.46 12.61
C GLU A 146 2.36 -7.12 12.20
N SER A 147 3.02 -5.98 12.43
CA SER A 147 2.50 -4.66 12.04
C SER A 147 2.56 -4.42 10.53
N ILE A 148 3.48 -5.09 9.82
CA ILE A 148 3.66 -4.96 8.36
C ILE A 148 3.00 -6.11 7.58
N ARG A 149 2.40 -7.10 8.25
CA ARG A 149 1.75 -8.25 7.63
C ARG A 149 0.44 -7.83 6.94
N PRO A 150 0.24 -8.06 5.64
CA PRO A 150 -1.08 -7.95 5.05
C PRO A 150 -1.99 -9.11 5.52
N ASP A 151 -3.28 -8.83 5.77
CA ASP A 151 -4.25 -9.86 6.17
C ASP A 151 -4.84 -10.59 4.96
N ALA A 152 -4.85 -9.94 3.80
CA ALA A 152 -5.19 -10.54 2.51
C ALA A 152 -4.44 -9.87 1.37
N VAL A 153 -4.30 -10.57 0.25
CA VAL A 153 -3.62 -10.08 -0.95
C VAL A 153 -4.51 -10.30 -2.17
N VAL A 154 -4.67 -9.26 -2.99
CA VAL A 154 -5.33 -9.33 -4.30
C VAL A 154 -4.28 -9.05 -5.37
N LEU A 155 -4.13 -9.97 -6.33
CA LEU A 155 -3.14 -9.87 -7.40
C LEU A 155 -3.83 -9.81 -8.76
N GLY A 156 -3.76 -8.65 -9.41
CA GLY A 156 -4.20 -8.47 -10.80
C GLY A 156 -3.02 -8.59 -11.75
N TYR A 157 -3.02 -9.59 -12.64
CA TYR A 157 -1.96 -9.83 -13.65
C TYR A 157 -0.54 -9.52 -13.15
N ALA A 158 -0.26 -9.91 -11.91
CA ALA A 158 1.00 -9.63 -11.25
C ALA A 158 2.21 -10.22 -12.00
N ALA A 159 3.28 -9.43 -12.12
CA ALA A 159 4.50 -9.82 -12.81
C ALA A 159 5.36 -10.73 -11.92
N LEU A 160 4.95 -11.98 -11.67
CA LEU A 160 5.57 -12.88 -10.71
C LEU A 160 6.75 -13.70 -11.29
N ASP A 161 6.80 -13.90 -12.59
CA ASP A 161 7.88 -14.66 -13.26
C ASP A 161 8.66 -13.77 -14.22
N TYR A 162 9.67 -13.11 -13.67
CA TYR A 162 10.58 -12.28 -14.49
C TYR A 162 11.43 -13.08 -15.46
N ALA A 163 11.74 -14.35 -15.16
CA ALA A 163 12.48 -15.20 -16.08
C ALA A 163 11.66 -15.52 -17.34
N TYR A 164 10.33 -15.58 -17.20
CA TYR A 164 9.42 -15.73 -18.34
C TYR A 164 9.25 -14.43 -19.12
N LEU A 165 9.17 -13.29 -18.43
CA LEU A 165 8.94 -11.98 -19.04
C LEU A 165 10.16 -11.46 -19.83
N CYS A 166 11.37 -11.95 -19.52
CA CYS A 166 12.62 -11.57 -20.18
C CYS A 166 13.02 -12.52 -21.33
N ARG A 167 12.14 -13.42 -21.78
CA ARG A 167 12.33 -14.30 -22.95
C ARG A 167 11.69 -13.70 -24.18
#